data_238b739899629491993f2069aefb8063
#
_entry.id   238b739899629491993f2069aefb8063
#
_cell.length_a   1.000
_cell.length_b   1.000
_cell.length_c   1.000
_cell.angle_alpha   90.00
_cell.angle_beta   90.00
_cell.angle_gamma   90.00
#
_symmetry.space_group_name_H-M   'P 1'
#
loop_
_entity.id
_entity.type
_entity.pdbx_description
1 polymer ?
#
loop_
_entity_poly.entity_id
_entity_poly.type
_entity_poly.pdbx_seq_one_letter_code
_entity_poly.pdbx_strand_id
1 'polypeptide(L)'
;MSQVTNLDKRTIDDYTRYIDESQQLELAQLAHSLRGKKIVEINATSYGGGVAELLRGKIALLQGMGLQAEWHVLPPNEAFFHTTKTLHNCLQGHSELPDKSLLKQYSDYLAEVARDIPRDGDIYVLHDPQTLGLAAYLPPDRLIWRCHIDLTEANPGGLNWLKGYYKYFQKVIFSLENYAHGLSHDKVAIVHPSIDPLSDKNKPLAPEQIKKQLAQFELDERYPYILQVSRFDRFKDPLGVVDIYRDLVAFMPQYRLLLVGNMASDDPEGREYYDKVKRKVVLVDEHIQLITEADDTSINALQAGAGAIVQNSHREGFGLTVTEALWKKQFVFSRPVGGIALQVVDGRTGFYLEENAFESAEKMVNVLRRPDDYLQVRMQARELVRRKFLLPTMTADYLKTYLEIGK
;
A
#
# COMPACT_ATOMS: atom_id res chain seq x y z
N MET A 1 -8.78 16.99 -16.59
CA MET A 1 -8.79 15.75 -15.77
C MET A 1 -9.46 14.62 -16.53
N SER A 2 -9.15 13.35 -16.20
CA SER A 2 -9.83 12.20 -16.80
C SER A 2 -10.52 11.37 -15.72
N GLN A 3 -11.75 10.92 -16.01
CA GLN A 3 -12.49 10.03 -15.13
C GLN A 3 -12.11 8.57 -15.45
N VAL A 4 -11.87 7.77 -14.42
CA VAL A 4 -11.64 6.33 -14.53
C VAL A 4 -13.00 5.63 -14.52
N THR A 5 -13.38 5.03 -15.64
CA THR A 5 -14.72 4.43 -15.84
C THR A 5 -14.69 2.91 -15.98
N ASN A 6 -13.53 2.34 -16.36
CA ASN A 6 -13.40 0.91 -16.55
C ASN A 6 -13.03 0.21 -15.24
N LEU A 7 -14.03 0.01 -14.38
CA LEU A 7 -13.90 -0.66 -13.09
C LEU A 7 -14.67 -1.98 -13.09
N ASP A 8 -14.09 -3.00 -12.48
CA ASP A 8 -14.80 -4.25 -12.25
C ASP A 8 -15.98 -4.02 -11.29
N LYS A 9 -17.12 -4.59 -11.63
CA LYS A 9 -18.30 -4.47 -10.75
C LYS A 9 -18.04 -5.24 -9.45
N ARG A 10 -18.32 -4.61 -8.31
CA ARG A 10 -18.22 -5.18 -6.96
C ARG A 10 -19.49 -4.88 -6.17
N THR A 11 -20.02 -5.86 -5.45
CA THR A 11 -21.17 -5.73 -4.57
C THR A 11 -20.83 -6.28 -3.19
N ILE A 12 -21.66 -6.00 -2.16
CA ILE A 12 -21.47 -6.61 -0.82
C ILE A 12 -21.53 -8.13 -0.91
N ASP A 13 -22.39 -8.68 -1.77
CA ASP A 13 -22.58 -10.12 -1.91
C ASP A 13 -21.31 -10.85 -2.38
N ASP A 14 -20.46 -10.18 -3.15
CA ASP A 14 -19.18 -10.76 -3.59
C ASP A 14 -18.23 -11.03 -2.41
N TYR A 15 -18.43 -10.34 -1.29
CA TYR A 15 -17.58 -10.43 -0.10
C TYR A 15 -18.13 -11.32 1.01
N THR A 16 -19.29 -11.98 0.84
CA THR A 16 -19.96 -12.79 1.89
C THR A 16 -19.09 -13.91 2.47
N ARG A 17 -18.11 -14.41 1.71
CA ARG A 17 -17.15 -15.42 2.18
C ARG A 17 -16.05 -14.85 3.07
N TYR A 18 -15.88 -13.53 3.10
CA TYR A 18 -14.76 -12.85 3.74
C TYR A 18 -15.17 -11.99 4.93
N ILE A 19 -16.41 -11.51 4.95
CA ILE A 19 -16.96 -10.68 6.02
C ILE A 19 -18.19 -11.36 6.62
N ASP A 20 -18.44 -11.11 7.90
CA ASP A 20 -19.60 -11.66 8.59
C ASP A 20 -20.89 -10.84 8.33
N GLU A 21 -22.05 -11.37 8.76
CA GLU A 21 -23.35 -10.73 8.55
C GLU A 21 -23.42 -9.33 9.19
N SER A 22 -22.77 -9.13 10.35
CA SER A 22 -22.72 -7.82 11.01
C SER A 22 -22.01 -6.78 10.16
N GLN A 23 -20.87 -7.14 9.57
CA GLN A 23 -20.11 -6.27 8.65
C GLN A 23 -20.89 -6.00 7.37
N GLN A 24 -21.61 -6.98 6.81
CA GLN A 24 -22.46 -6.80 5.64
C GLN A 24 -23.59 -5.82 5.94
N LEU A 25 -24.27 -5.99 7.07
CA LEU A 25 -25.35 -5.11 7.51
C LEU A 25 -24.85 -3.68 7.75
N GLU A 26 -23.71 -3.53 8.43
CA GLU A 26 -23.09 -2.23 8.67
C GLU A 26 -22.81 -1.49 7.35
N LEU A 27 -22.17 -2.16 6.38
CA LEU A 27 -21.91 -1.58 5.05
C LEU A 27 -23.19 -1.13 4.35
N ALA A 28 -24.23 -1.98 4.36
CA ALA A 28 -25.50 -1.66 3.73
C ALA A 28 -26.18 -0.44 4.39
N GLN A 29 -26.15 -0.35 5.72
CA GLN A 29 -26.71 0.77 6.48
C GLN A 29 -25.96 2.07 6.22
N LEU A 30 -24.62 2.03 6.22
CA LEU A 30 -23.77 3.20 5.92
C LEU A 30 -23.99 3.70 4.48
N ALA A 31 -24.05 2.79 3.51
CA ALA A 31 -24.34 3.13 2.13
C ALA A 31 -25.75 3.71 1.97
N HIS A 32 -26.75 3.14 2.65
CA HIS A 32 -28.11 3.68 2.64
C HIS A 32 -28.15 5.11 3.17
N SER A 33 -27.40 5.42 4.24
CA SER A 33 -27.35 6.76 4.85
C SER A 33 -26.71 7.81 3.96
N LEU A 34 -25.91 7.41 2.98
CA LEU A 34 -25.25 8.27 1.98
C LEU A 34 -25.97 8.26 0.61
N ARG A 35 -27.14 7.60 0.52
CA ARG A 35 -27.89 7.52 -0.73
C ARG A 35 -28.20 8.92 -1.30
N GLY A 36 -27.96 9.10 -2.59
CA GLY A 36 -28.15 10.38 -3.28
C GLY A 36 -26.96 11.34 -3.17
N LYS A 37 -25.96 11.03 -2.34
CA LYS A 37 -24.72 11.81 -2.26
C LYS A 37 -23.74 11.41 -3.36
N LYS A 38 -23.11 12.43 -3.98
CA LYS A 38 -22.06 12.24 -4.97
C LYS A 38 -20.69 12.40 -4.33
N ILE A 39 -19.86 11.35 -4.44
CA ILE A 39 -18.50 11.28 -3.92
C ILE A 39 -17.54 11.42 -5.11
N VAL A 40 -16.62 12.36 -5.03
CA VAL A 40 -15.61 12.61 -6.06
C VAL A 40 -14.22 12.39 -5.44
N GLU A 41 -13.51 11.37 -5.91
CA GLU A 41 -12.15 11.05 -5.47
C GLU A 41 -11.12 11.49 -6.52
N ILE A 42 -10.08 12.18 -6.09
CA ILE A 42 -9.07 12.76 -6.98
C ILE A 42 -7.68 12.33 -6.53
N ASN A 43 -6.94 11.68 -7.41
CA ASN A 43 -5.54 11.33 -7.18
C ASN A 43 -4.64 11.60 -8.40
N ALA A 44 -3.35 11.31 -8.26
CA ALA A 44 -2.36 11.63 -9.30
C ALA A 44 -2.43 10.71 -10.53
N THR A 45 -2.70 9.40 -10.34
CA THR A 45 -2.64 8.39 -11.41
C THR A 45 -3.65 7.26 -11.22
N SER A 46 -4.09 6.63 -12.30
CA SER A 46 -4.99 5.47 -12.28
C SER A 46 -4.26 4.11 -12.29
N TYR A 47 -2.95 4.10 -12.33
CA TYR A 47 -2.13 2.88 -12.38
C TYR A 47 -0.82 3.07 -11.61
N GLY A 48 -0.21 1.96 -11.23
CA GLY A 48 1.04 1.96 -10.48
C GLY A 48 0.87 2.38 -9.01
N GLY A 49 1.26 1.50 -8.11
CA GLY A 49 1.24 1.75 -6.67
C GLY A 49 -0.09 1.47 -5.95
N GLY A 50 0.02 1.36 -4.63
CA GLY A 50 -1.07 0.90 -3.76
C GLY A 50 -2.29 1.82 -3.73
N VAL A 51 -2.14 3.15 -3.95
CA VAL A 51 -3.28 4.09 -3.91
C VAL A 51 -4.23 3.86 -5.07
N ALA A 52 -3.72 3.66 -6.29
CA ALA A 52 -4.54 3.38 -7.46
C ALA A 52 -5.27 2.03 -7.31
N GLU A 53 -4.61 1.02 -6.75
CA GLU A 53 -5.20 -0.29 -6.45
C GLU A 53 -6.34 -0.17 -5.43
N LEU A 54 -6.12 0.55 -4.32
CA LEU A 54 -7.13 0.82 -3.31
C LEU A 54 -8.36 1.53 -3.88
N LEU A 55 -8.14 2.58 -4.70
CA LEU A 55 -9.22 3.35 -5.31
C LEU A 55 -10.04 2.51 -6.29
N ARG A 56 -9.38 1.68 -7.10
CA ARG A 56 -10.06 0.79 -8.04
C ARG A 56 -11.09 -0.09 -7.34
N GLY A 57 -10.70 -0.78 -6.27
CA GLY A 57 -11.61 -1.63 -5.50
C GLY A 57 -12.67 -0.83 -4.75
N LYS A 58 -12.28 0.26 -4.07
CA LYS A 58 -13.20 1.08 -3.27
C LYS A 58 -14.29 1.72 -4.13
N ILE A 59 -13.94 2.35 -5.25
CA ILE A 59 -14.92 2.99 -6.12
C ILE A 59 -15.88 1.96 -6.72
N ALA A 60 -15.35 0.81 -7.16
CA ALA A 60 -16.17 -0.29 -7.68
C ALA A 60 -17.20 -0.77 -6.63
N LEU A 61 -16.78 -0.93 -5.36
CA LEU A 61 -17.67 -1.34 -4.26
C LEU A 61 -18.68 -0.23 -3.91
N LEU A 62 -18.28 1.03 -3.84
CA LEU A 62 -19.20 2.15 -3.60
C LEU A 62 -20.29 2.21 -4.67
N GLN A 63 -19.92 2.07 -5.95
CA GLN A 63 -20.88 2.03 -7.07
C GLN A 63 -21.79 0.81 -6.97
N GLY A 64 -21.26 -0.36 -6.62
CA GLY A 64 -22.05 -1.58 -6.44
C GLY A 64 -23.04 -1.53 -5.26
N MET A 65 -22.78 -0.68 -4.26
CA MET A 65 -23.71 -0.36 -3.18
C MET A 65 -24.75 0.73 -3.57
N GLY A 66 -24.72 1.20 -4.81
CA GLY A 66 -25.67 2.20 -5.34
C GLY A 66 -25.32 3.65 -5.01
N LEU A 67 -24.07 3.93 -4.61
CA LEU A 67 -23.60 5.29 -4.39
C LEU A 67 -23.10 5.91 -5.70
N GLN A 68 -23.24 7.25 -5.83
CA GLN A 68 -22.65 8.00 -6.93
C GLN A 68 -21.17 8.27 -6.58
N ALA A 69 -20.27 7.40 -6.98
CA ALA A 69 -18.84 7.54 -6.74
C ALA A 69 -18.08 7.68 -8.06
N GLU A 70 -17.26 8.71 -8.17
CA GLU A 70 -16.41 8.98 -9.33
C GLU A 70 -14.93 9.02 -8.91
N TRP A 71 -14.07 8.53 -9.78
CA TRP A 71 -12.62 8.61 -9.61
C TRP A 71 -12.00 9.39 -10.75
N HIS A 72 -11.34 10.48 -10.42
CA HIS A 72 -10.67 11.37 -11.36
C HIS A 72 -9.17 11.39 -11.12
N VAL A 73 -8.40 11.49 -12.21
CA VAL A 73 -6.94 11.57 -12.16
C VAL A 73 -6.44 12.86 -12.80
N LEU A 74 -5.31 13.34 -12.27
CA LEU A 74 -4.65 14.53 -12.80
C LEU A 74 -4.14 14.25 -14.24
N PRO A 75 -4.17 15.26 -15.13
CA PRO A 75 -3.49 15.16 -16.42
C PRO A 75 -1.99 14.90 -16.22
N PRO A 76 -1.34 14.15 -17.12
CA PRO A 76 0.10 13.93 -17.02
C PRO A 76 0.85 15.27 -17.25
N ASN A 77 1.81 15.57 -16.35
CA ASN A 77 2.68 16.73 -16.45
C ASN A 77 4.00 16.42 -15.73
N GLU A 78 5.06 16.26 -16.50
CA GLU A 78 6.36 15.82 -16.00
C GLU A 78 6.95 16.80 -14.98
N ALA A 79 6.91 18.12 -15.27
CA ALA A 79 7.46 19.16 -14.38
C ALA A 79 6.69 19.18 -13.04
N PHE A 80 5.36 19.03 -13.09
CA PHE A 80 4.54 18.94 -11.90
C PHE A 80 4.87 17.68 -11.07
N PHE A 81 5.01 16.54 -11.70
CA PHE A 81 5.33 15.29 -11.00
C PHE A 81 6.75 15.32 -10.42
N HIS A 82 7.71 15.97 -11.08
CA HIS A 82 9.03 16.20 -10.50
C HIS A 82 8.93 17.03 -9.19
N THR A 83 8.19 18.14 -9.23
CA THR A 83 7.97 18.97 -8.04
C THR A 83 7.27 18.22 -6.91
N THR A 84 6.22 17.45 -7.23
CA THR A 84 5.47 16.69 -6.22
C THR A 84 6.26 15.50 -5.68
N LYS A 85 7.20 14.93 -6.44
CA LYS A 85 8.15 13.93 -5.93
C LYS A 85 9.09 14.57 -4.89
N THR A 86 9.59 15.78 -5.14
CA THR A 86 10.39 16.51 -4.17
C THR A 86 9.60 16.83 -2.90
N LEU A 87 8.32 17.25 -3.03
CA LEU A 87 7.41 17.44 -1.90
C LEU A 87 7.19 16.15 -1.11
N HIS A 88 6.97 15.04 -1.80
CA HIS A 88 6.83 13.73 -1.18
C HIS A 88 8.08 13.35 -0.38
N ASN A 89 9.26 13.50 -0.97
CA ASN A 89 10.52 13.23 -0.30
C ASN A 89 10.74 14.16 0.91
N CYS A 90 10.40 15.43 0.79
CA CYS A 90 10.44 16.41 1.88
C CYS A 90 9.52 15.99 3.05
N LEU A 91 8.30 15.58 2.77
CA LEU A 91 7.35 15.09 3.76
C LEU A 91 7.75 13.74 4.38
N GLN A 92 8.67 13.03 3.76
CA GLN A 92 9.31 11.84 4.34
C GLN A 92 10.67 12.13 5.00
N GLY A 93 11.08 13.40 5.11
CA GLY A 93 12.32 13.81 5.76
C GLY A 93 13.59 13.63 4.92
N HIS A 94 13.46 13.47 3.60
CA HIS A 94 14.59 13.14 2.71
C HIS A 94 15.08 14.28 1.82
N SER A 95 14.35 15.37 1.79
CA SER A 95 14.74 16.59 1.05
C SER A 95 14.23 17.83 1.74
N GLU A 96 14.77 18.97 1.33
CA GLU A 96 14.22 20.27 1.70
C GLU A 96 12.90 20.55 0.96
N LEU A 97 12.16 21.50 1.48
CA LEU A 97 10.96 22.00 0.82
C LEU A 97 11.36 22.59 -0.55
N PRO A 98 10.63 22.27 -1.65
CA PRO A 98 10.85 22.92 -2.93
C PRO A 98 10.86 24.45 -2.82
N ASP A 99 11.66 25.09 -3.64
CA ASP A 99 11.75 26.54 -3.65
C ASP A 99 10.43 27.21 -4.08
N LYS A 100 10.34 28.53 -3.90
CA LYS A 100 9.12 29.30 -4.21
C LYS A 100 8.70 29.20 -5.68
N SER A 101 9.65 29.02 -6.60
CA SER A 101 9.35 28.91 -8.05
C SER A 101 8.67 27.57 -8.34
N LEU A 102 9.17 26.47 -7.80
CA LEU A 102 8.58 25.13 -7.92
C LEU A 102 7.21 25.07 -7.24
N LEU A 103 7.08 25.65 -6.05
CA LEU A 103 5.78 25.73 -5.36
C LEU A 103 4.77 26.60 -6.13
N LYS A 104 5.24 27.64 -6.84
CA LYS A 104 4.38 28.41 -7.73
C LYS A 104 3.94 27.60 -8.94
N GLN A 105 4.84 26.86 -9.61
CA GLN A 105 4.49 25.96 -10.71
C GLN A 105 3.47 24.90 -10.28
N TYR A 106 3.64 24.31 -9.09
CA TYR A 106 2.67 23.41 -8.49
C TYR A 106 1.29 24.07 -8.37
N SER A 107 1.23 25.28 -7.85
CA SER A 107 -0.05 26.01 -7.66
C SER A 107 -0.68 26.41 -8.98
N ASP A 108 0.11 26.90 -9.95
CA ASP A 108 -0.38 27.31 -11.27
C ASP A 108 -0.98 26.13 -12.03
N TYR A 109 -0.31 24.96 -12.01
CA TYR A 109 -0.84 23.75 -12.62
C TYR A 109 -2.16 23.31 -11.99
N LEU A 110 -2.26 23.31 -10.67
CA LEU A 110 -3.50 22.92 -10.00
C LEU A 110 -4.64 23.93 -10.20
N ALA A 111 -4.33 25.22 -10.36
CA ALA A 111 -5.31 26.23 -10.73
C ALA A 111 -5.92 25.99 -12.11
N GLU A 112 -5.12 25.52 -13.06
CA GLU A 112 -5.60 25.12 -14.38
C GLU A 112 -6.48 23.86 -14.30
N VAL A 113 -5.98 22.82 -13.66
CA VAL A 113 -6.68 21.54 -13.50
C VAL A 113 -8.00 21.69 -12.74
N ALA A 114 -8.07 22.62 -11.78
CA ALA A 114 -9.26 22.86 -10.98
C ALA A 114 -10.49 23.28 -11.81
N ARG A 115 -10.30 23.78 -13.03
CA ARG A 115 -11.41 24.17 -13.94
C ARG A 115 -12.21 22.96 -14.43
N ASP A 116 -11.57 21.80 -14.48
CA ASP A 116 -12.15 20.56 -15.00
C ASP A 116 -12.76 19.66 -13.90
N ILE A 117 -12.70 20.08 -12.63
CA ILE A 117 -13.26 19.29 -11.52
C ILE A 117 -14.79 19.40 -11.56
N PRO A 118 -15.54 18.28 -11.48
CA PRO A 118 -16.98 18.30 -11.29
C PRO A 118 -17.38 19.15 -10.08
N ARG A 119 -18.35 20.05 -10.22
CA ARG A 119 -18.78 20.97 -9.15
C ARG A 119 -20.00 20.49 -8.38
N ASP A 120 -20.58 19.39 -8.80
CA ASP A 120 -21.79 18.77 -8.26
C ASP A 120 -21.52 17.69 -7.19
N GLY A 121 -20.26 17.53 -6.77
CA GLY A 121 -19.89 16.63 -5.69
C GLY A 121 -20.39 17.11 -4.33
N ASP A 122 -20.97 16.21 -3.55
CA ASP A 122 -21.30 16.44 -2.14
C ASP A 122 -20.08 16.23 -1.22
N ILE A 123 -19.17 15.35 -1.64
CA ILE A 123 -17.94 15.01 -0.91
C ILE A 123 -16.78 14.92 -1.92
N TYR A 124 -15.69 15.60 -1.62
CA TYR A 124 -14.45 15.53 -2.39
C TYR A 124 -13.35 14.95 -1.54
N VAL A 125 -12.67 13.91 -2.02
CA VAL A 125 -11.51 13.30 -1.37
C VAL A 125 -10.28 13.54 -2.22
N LEU A 126 -9.36 14.33 -1.70
CA LEU A 126 -8.08 14.62 -2.33
C LEU A 126 -7.00 13.71 -1.77
N HIS A 127 -6.27 13.01 -2.64
CA HIS A 127 -5.26 12.03 -2.22
C HIS A 127 -3.85 12.60 -2.35
N ASP A 128 -3.10 12.53 -1.26
CA ASP A 128 -1.69 12.86 -1.16
C ASP A 128 -1.34 14.33 -1.51
N PRO A 129 -0.06 14.74 -1.39
CA PRO A 129 0.36 16.11 -1.69
C PRO A 129 0.11 16.55 -3.13
N GLN A 130 0.02 15.60 -4.07
CA GLN A 130 -0.20 15.90 -5.49
C GLN A 130 -1.50 16.64 -5.74
N THR A 131 -2.55 16.32 -4.99
CA THR A 131 -3.88 16.92 -5.18
C THR A 131 -4.21 17.99 -4.13
N LEU A 132 -3.38 18.13 -3.10
CA LEU A 132 -3.64 18.95 -1.92
C LEU A 132 -4.03 20.40 -2.25
N GLY A 133 -3.34 21.03 -3.19
CA GLY A 133 -3.58 22.42 -3.57
C GLY A 133 -4.92 22.68 -4.27
N LEU A 134 -5.60 21.62 -4.76
CA LEU A 134 -6.96 21.73 -5.30
C LEU A 134 -7.97 22.19 -4.24
N ALA A 135 -7.64 22.02 -2.96
CA ALA A 135 -8.48 22.46 -1.85
C ALA A 135 -8.80 23.97 -1.89
N ALA A 136 -7.93 24.79 -2.46
CA ALA A 136 -8.18 26.23 -2.61
C ALA A 136 -9.31 26.57 -3.59
N TYR A 137 -9.74 25.61 -4.41
CA TYR A 137 -10.71 25.79 -5.50
C TYR A 137 -12.02 25.03 -5.30
N LEU A 138 -12.16 24.32 -4.18
CA LEU A 138 -13.32 23.47 -3.86
C LEU A 138 -14.02 23.96 -2.59
N PRO A 139 -15.30 23.62 -2.37
CA PRO A 139 -16.04 24.01 -1.16
C PRO A 139 -15.41 23.39 0.09
N PRO A 140 -14.95 24.20 1.08
CA PRO A 140 -14.23 23.68 2.25
C PRO A 140 -15.07 22.77 3.15
N ASP A 141 -16.40 22.96 3.17
CA ASP A 141 -17.36 22.16 3.94
C ASP A 141 -17.58 20.76 3.39
N ARG A 142 -16.98 20.43 2.23
CA ARG A 142 -17.13 19.14 1.53
C ARG A 142 -15.81 18.42 1.29
N LEU A 143 -14.71 18.92 1.89
CA LEU A 143 -13.37 18.44 1.59
C LEU A 143 -12.83 17.48 2.64
N ILE A 144 -12.28 16.37 2.15
CA ILE A 144 -11.46 15.42 2.89
C ILE A 144 -10.08 15.36 2.21
N TRP A 145 -9.02 15.39 3.00
CA TRP A 145 -7.69 15.02 2.51
C TRP A 145 -7.30 13.63 3.01
N ARG A 146 -6.85 12.75 2.12
CA ARG A 146 -6.31 11.45 2.44
C ARG A 146 -4.80 11.46 2.24
N CYS A 147 -4.04 11.31 3.31
CA CYS A 147 -2.59 11.15 3.28
C CYS A 147 -2.22 9.66 3.37
N HIS A 148 -1.48 9.16 2.38
CA HIS A 148 -0.94 7.79 2.37
C HIS A 148 0.54 7.74 2.78
N ILE A 149 1.17 8.90 3.01
CA ILE A 149 2.59 9.04 3.30
C ILE A 149 2.84 8.87 4.79
N ASP A 150 3.97 8.27 5.14
CA ASP A 150 4.52 8.30 6.50
C ASP A 150 5.10 9.70 6.78
N LEU A 151 4.47 10.44 7.69
CA LEU A 151 4.88 11.79 8.08
C LEU A 151 5.66 11.83 9.40
N THR A 152 6.02 10.69 10.01
CA THR A 152 6.65 10.65 11.35
C THR A 152 7.95 11.45 11.44
N GLU A 153 8.70 11.52 10.34
CA GLU A 153 9.97 12.27 10.28
C GLU A 153 9.95 13.35 9.19
N ALA A 154 8.77 13.94 8.94
CA ALA A 154 8.64 14.99 7.95
C ALA A 154 9.60 16.17 8.20
N ASN A 155 10.18 16.71 7.13
CA ASN A 155 10.95 17.95 7.22
C ASN A 155 10.06 19.07 7.79
N PRO A 156 10.54 19.84 8.78
CA PRO A 156 9.74 20.89 9.42
C PRO A 156 9.16 21.92 8.45
N GLY A 157 9.90 22.30 7.42
CA GLY A 157 9.44 23.21 6.38
C GLY A 157 8.30 22.62 5.57
N GLY A 158 8.45 21.34 5.15
CA GLY A 158 7.41 20.59 4.43
C GLY A 158 6.15 20.40 5.28
N LEU A 159 6.31 20.05 6.54
CA LEU A 159 5.19 19.88 7.47
C LEU A 159 4.44 21.21 7.71
N ASN A 160 5.17 22.32 7.84
CA ASN A 160 4.55 23.63 8.00
C ASN A 160 3.81 24.08 6.73
N TRP A 161 4.37 23.81 5.55
CA TRP A 161 3.70 24.03 4.26
C TRP A 161 2.40 23.22 4.19
N LEU A 162 2.44 21.94 4.52
CA LEU A 162 1.30 21.04 4.54
C LEU A 162 0.20 21.53 5.50
N LYS A 163 0.56 21.93 6.73
CA LYS A 163 -0.37 22.48 7.73
C LYS A 163 -1.12 23.71 7.24
N GLY A 164 -0.53 24.49 6.33
CA GLY A 164 -1.20 25.64 5.70
C GLY A 164 -2.48 25.29 4.94
N TYR A 165 -2.61 24.05 4.48
CA TYR A 165 -3.79 23.55 3.78
C TYR A 165 -4.86 22.95 4.70
N TYR A 166 -4.54 22.57 5.93
CA TYR A 166 -5.49 21.87 6.83
C TYR A 166 -6.77 22.67 7.11
N LYS A 167 -6.72 24.00 7.02
CA LYS A 167 -7.87 24.87 7.18
C LYS A 167 -8.98 24.64 6.15
N TYR A 168 -8.65 24.09 4.97
CA TYR A 168 -9.61 23.84 3.89
C TYR A 168 -10.39 22.53 4.09
N PHE A 169 -9.95 21.65 4.97
CA PHE A 169 -10.53 20.32 5.11
C PHE A 169 -11.41 20.21 6.35
N GLN A 170 -12.54 19.54 6.20
CA GLN A 170 -13.40 19.10 7.30
C GLN A 170 -12.76 17.92 8.01
N LYS A 171 -12.22 16.97 7.24
CA LYS A 171 -11.52 15.80 7.76
C LYS A 171 -10.20 15.57 7.02
N VAL A 172 -9.27 14.99 7.78
CA VAL A 172 -7.98 14.52 7.27
C VAL A 172 -7.84 13.07 7.67
N ILE A 173 -7.64 12.19 6.68
CA ILE A 173 -7.54 10.75 6.91
C ILE A 173 -6.07 10.33 6.85
N PHE A 174 -5.60 9.67 7.88
CA PHE A 174 -4.27 9.03 7.93
C PHE A 174 -4.37 7.51 8.02
N SER A 175 -3.26 6.84 7.69
CA SER A 175 -3.16 5.38 7.85
C SER A 175 -2.86 4.98 9.30
N LEU A 176 -2.22 5.85 10.08
CA LEU A 176 -1.81 5.64 11.47
C LEU A 176 -1.99 6.93 12.27
N GLU A 177 -2.24 6.80 13.57
CA GLU A 177 -2.41 7.95 14.48
C GLU A 177 -1.16 8.83 14.55
N ASN A 178 0.02 8.23 14.58
CA ASN A 178 1.29 8.96 14.67
C ASN A 178 1.60 9.82 13.45
N TYR A 179 0.88 9.65 12.32
CA TYR A 179 1.02 10.52 11.15
C TYR A 179 0.25 11.83 11.29
N ALA A 180 -0.65 11.96 12.25
CA ALA A 180 -1.50 13.13 12.40
C ALA A 180 -0.77 14.42 12.88
N HIS A 181 0.45 14.32 13.40
CA HIS A 181 1.33 15.46 13.79
C HIS A 181 0.63 16.60 14.53
N GLY A 182 -0.15 16.28 15.55
CA GLY A 182 -0.76 17.28 16.44
C GLY A 182 -1.93 18.04 15.80
N LEU A 183 -2.58 17.46 14.77
CA LEU A 183 -3.91 17.90 14.39
C LEU A 183 -4.93 17.58 15.47
N SER A 184 -5.96 18.41 15.58
CA SER A 184 -7.04 18.17 16.54
C SER A 184 -7.82 16.90 16.17
N HIS A 185 -8.20 16.12 17.20
CA HIS A 185 -8.85 14.81 17.00
C HIS A 185 -10.18 14.91 16.24
N ASP A 186 -10.90 16.01 16.32
CA ASP A 186 -12.15 16.24 15.59
C ASP A 186 -11.98 16.29 14.06
N LYS A 187 -10.77 16.63 13.58
CA LYS A 187 -10.43 16.64 12.15
C LYS A 187 -9.77 15.36 11.66
N VAL A 188 -9.25 14.52 12.54
CA VAL A 188 -8.50 13.33 12.18
C VAL A 188 -9.42 12.12 12.13
N ALA A 189 -9.32 11.36 11.06
CA ALA A 189 -9.84 10.01 10.95
C ALA A 189 -8.70 9.05 10.63
N ILE A 190 -8.72 7.86 11.23
CA ILE A 190 -7.76 6.81 10.93
C ILE A 190 -8.46 5.74 10.10
N VAL A 191 -7.97 5.54 8.89
CA VAL A 191 -8.45 4.50 7.99
C VAL A 191 -7.26 3.71 7.49
N HIS A 192 -7.17 2.46 7.90
CA HIS A 192 -6.07 1.59 7.48
C HIS A 192 -6.22 1.20 6.02
N PRO A 193 -5.15 1.27 5.22
CA PRO A 193 -5.13 0.66 3.90
C PRO A 193 -5.47 -0.83 3.97
N SER A 194 -6.04 -1.36 2.91
CA SER A 194 -6.52 -2.73 2.87
C SER A 194 -6.29 -3.37 1.50
N ILE A 195 -6.46 -4.68 1.44
CA ILE A 195 -6.42 -5.45 0.20
C ILE A 195 -7.82 -5.83 -0.25
N ASP A 196 -8.03 -5.94 -1.57
CA ASP A 196 -9.24 -6.56 -2.12
C ASP A 196 -9.01 -8.05 -2.30
N PRO A 197 -9.71 -8.92 -1.53
CA PRO A 197 -9.56 -10.38 -1.63
C PRO A 197 -10.07 -10.95 -2.96
N LEU A 198 -10.72 -10.14 -3.79
CA LEU A 198 -11.22 -10.51 -5.12
C LEU A 198 -10.30 -10.06 -6.26
N SER A 199 -9.28 -9.25 -5.98
CA SER A 199 -8.32 -8.82 -7.00
C SER A 199 -7.45 -9.97 -7.50
N ASP A 200 -6.89 -9.83 -8.70
CA ASP A 200 -5.98 -10.83 -9.26
C ASP A 200 -4.77 -11.09 -8.35
N LYS A 201 -4.33 -10.08 -7.62
CA LYS A 201 -3.25 -10.18 -6.65
C LYS A 201 -3.61 -10.98 -5.39
N ASN A 202 -4.89 -11.06 -5.00
CA ASN A 202 -5.27 -11.58 -3.69
C ASN A 202 -6.33 -12.68 -3.69
N LYS A 203 -7.00 -12.92 -4.84
CA LYS A 203 -7.97 -14.00 -4.97
C LYS A 203 -7.30 -15.37 -4.76
N PRO A 204 -8.00 -16.36 -4.19
CA PRO A 204 -7.47 -17.70 -4.07
C PRO A 204 -7.11 -18.29 -5.44
N LEU A 205 -5.93 -18.89 -5.53
CA LEU A 205 -5.48 -19.63 -6.71
C LEU A 205 -5.52 -21.13 -6.43
N ALA A 206 -5.92 -21.93 -7.41
CA ALA A 206 -5.79 -23.37 -7.34
C ALA A 206 -4.30 -23.78 -7.42
N PRO A 207 -3.90 -24.92 -6.82
CA PRO A 207 -2.50 -25.38 -6.85
C PRO A 207 -1.91 -25.43 -8.26
N GLU A 208 -2.66 -25.89 -9.23
CA GLU A 208 -2.25 -25.98 -10.65
C GLU A 208 -2.00 -24.60 -11.27
N GLN A 209 -2.78 -23.59 -10.86
CA GLN A 209 -2.58 -22.21 -11.30
C GLN A 209 -1.30 -21.63 -10.69
N ILE A 210 -1.05 -21.88 -9.39
CA ILE A 210 0.20 -21.48 -8.73
C ILE A 210 1.38 -22.12 -9.47
N LYS A 211 1.37 -23.44 -9.65
CA LYS A 211 2.43 -24.17 -10.34
C LYS A 211 2.70 -23.65 -11.75
N LYS A 212 1.63 -23.37 -12.53
CA LYS A 212 1.74 -22.80 -13.87
C LYS A 212 2.40 -21.42 -13.87
N GLN A 213 2.05 -20.57 -12.89
CA GLN A 213 2.65 -19.23 -12.76
C GLN A 213 4.12 -19.31 -12.32
N LEU A 214 4.45 -20.16 -11.35
CA LEU A 214 5.82 -20.35 -10.89
C LEU A 214 6.74 -20.87 -12.00
N ALA A 215 6.25 -21.75 -12.85
CA ALA A 215 7.03 -22.29 -13.99
C ALA A 215 7.51 -21.19 -14.97
N GLN A 216 6.82 -20.04 -15.06
CA GLN A 216 7.25 -18.90 -15.89
C GLN A 216 8.55 -18.26 -15.37
N PHE A 217 8.85 -18.46 -14.10
CA PHE A 217 10.05 -17.96 -13.42
C PHE A 217 11.08 -19.08 -13.15
N GLU A 218 10.95 -20.21 -13.85
CA GLU A 218 11.82 -21.38 -13.68
C GLU A 218 11.84 -21.93 -12.23
N LEU A 219 10.72 -21.74 -11.52
CA LEU A 219 10.51 -22.22 -10.17
C LEU A 219 9.73 -23.55 -10.20
N ASP A 220 10.16 -24.48 -9.37
CA ASP A 220 9.45 -25.74 -9.14
C ASP A 220 9.37 -26.07 -7.65
N GLU A 221 8.47 -26.98 -7.30
CA GLU A 221 8.16 -27.36 -5.92
C GLU A 221 9.33 -28.00 -5.17
N ARG A 222 10.40 -28.42 -5.84
CA ARG A 222 11.58 -29.06 -5.23
C ARG A 222 12.46 -28.05 -4.48
N TYR A 223 12.35 -26.78 -4.83
CA TYR A 223 13.18 -25.71 -4.27
C TYR A 223 12.31 -24.66 -3.59
N PRO A 224 12.16 -24.73 -2.27
CA PRO A 224 11.48 -23.68 -1.53
C PRO A 224 12.25 -22.36 -1.68
N TYR A 225 11.54 -21.25 -1.59
CA TYR A 225 12.16 -19.94 -1.71
C TYR A 225 11.67 -18.95 -0.67
N ILE A 226 12.56 -18.01 -0.36
CA ILE A 226 12.26 -16.81 0.39
C ILE A 226 11.95 -15.71 -0.62
N LEU A 227 10.93 -14.93 -0.35
CA LEU A 227 10.45 -13.90 -1.26
C LEU A 227 10.44 -12.53 -0.59
N GLN A 228 10.96 -11.52 -1.28
CA GLN A 228 10.64 -10.11 -1.02
C GLN A 228 9.91 -9.54 -2.23
N VAL A 229 8.73 -8.94 -2.02
CA VAL A 229 8.01 -8.14 -3.02
C VAL A 229 8.07 -6.68 -2.62
N SER A 230 8.85 -5.89 -3.34
CA SER A 230 9.00 -4.45 -3.03
C SER A 230 9.63 -3.70 -4.20
N ARG A 231 9.55 -2.37 -4.19
CA ARG A 231 10.42 -1.56 -5.07
C ARG A 231 11.88 -1.77 -4.70
N PHE A 232 12.77 -1.62 -5.67
CA PHE A 232 14.21 -1.60 -5.42
C PHE A 232 14.61 -0.21 -4.91
N ASP A 233 14.50 0.00 -3.62
CA ASP A 233 14.91 1.24 -2.96
C ASP A 233 15.56 0.97 -1.59
N ARG A 234 16.26 1.96 -1.06
CA ARG A 234 17.00 1.86 0.21
C ARG A 234 16.10 1.59 1.42
N PHE A 235 14.83 1.98 1.36
CA PHE A 235 13.92 1.84 2.49
C PHE A 235 13.38 0.43 2.60
N LYS A 236 13.33 -0.30 1.48
CA LYS A 236 12.92 -1.71 1.42
C LYS A 236 14.09 -2.66 1.70
N ASP A 237 15.30 -2.15 1.63
CA ASP A 237 16.56 -2.82 1.94
C ASP A 237 16.70 -4.24 1.36
N PRO A 238 16.57 -4.43 0.05
CA PRO A 238 16.85 -5.74 -0.56
C PRO A 238 18.30 -6.18 -0.40
N LEU A 239 19.24 -5.25 -0.17
CA LEU A 239 20.64 -5.58 0.12
C LEU A 239 20.76 -6.32 1.46
N GLY A 240 20.08 -5.85 2.50
CA GLY A 240 20.03 -6.55 3.79
C GLY A 240 19.34 -7.92 3.70
N VAL A 241 18.31 -8.04 2.83
CA VAL A 241 17.67 -9.36 2.58
C VAL A 241 18.65 -10.34 1.93
N VAL A 242 19.52 -9.88 1.02
CA VAL A 242 20.60 -10.71 0.45
C VAL A 242 21.58 -11.18 1.54
N ASP A 243 21.91 -10.32 2.53
CA ASP A 243 22.78 -10.73 3.65
C ASP A 243 22.10 -11.78 4.54
N ILE A 244 20.83 -11.59 4.87
CA ILE A 244 20.04 -12.58 5.63
C ILE A 244 20.00 -13.92 4.88
N TYR A 245 19.76 -13.90 3.58
CA TYR A 245 19.73 -15.10 2.76
C TYR A 245 21.09 -15.80 2.72
N ARG A 246 22.20 -15.07 2.53
CA ARG A 246 23.55 -15.63 2.56
C ARG A 246 23.82 -16.45 3.83
N ASP A 247 23.40 -15.89 4.97
CA ASP A 247 23.60 -16.55 6.26
C ASP A 247 22.62 -17.74 6.45
N LEU A 248 21.40 -17.63 5.91
CA LEU A 248 20.38 -18.69 5.95
C LEU A 248 20.76 -19.90 5.08
N VAL A 249 21.26 -19.69 3.87
CA VAL A 249 21.57 -20.76 2.92
C VAL A 249 22.70 -21.67 3.44
N ALA A 250 23.55 -21.19 4.33
CA ALA A 250 24.57 -22.01 5.01
C ALA A 250 23.92 -23.11 5.87
N PHE A 251 22.71 -22.92 6.38
CA PHE A 251 21.95 -23.88 7.18
C PHE A 251 20.86 -24.61 6.40
N MET A 252 20.37 -24.02 5.30
CA MET A 252 19.25 -24.50 4.48
C MET A 252 19.56 -24.32 2.99
N PRO A 253 20.53 -25.08 2.43
CA PRO A 253 21.05 -24.89 1.07
C PRO A 253 20.00 -25.15 -0.05
N GLN A 254 18.87 -25.77 0.29
CA GLN A 254 17.78 -26.00 -0.67
C GLN A 254 16.95 -24.76 -0.96
N TYR A 255 17.04 -23.70 -0.15
CA TYR A 255 16.25 -22.48 -0.36
C TYR A 255 16.86 -21.59 -1.45
N ARG A 256 16.01 -20.92 -2.19
CA ARG A 256 16.35 -19.84 -3.13
C ARG A 256 15.89 -18.49 -2.58
N LEU A 257 16.41 -17.39 -3.11
CA LEU A 257 15.91 -16.05 -2.82
C LEU A 257 15.34 -15.43 -4.08
N LEU A 258 14.12 -14.90 -3.97
CA LEU A 258 13.49 -14.10 -5.02
C LEU A 258 13.30 -12.66 -4.53
N LEU A 259 13.84 -11.72 -5.28
CA LEU A 259 13.61 -10.29 -5.09
C LEU A 259 12.75 -9.79 -6.26
N VAL A 260 11.51 -9.45 -5.98
CA VAL A 260 10.50 -9.07 -6.99
C VAL A 260 10.12 -7.62 -6.83
N GLY A 261 10.28 -6.85 -7.91
CA GLY A 261 9.88 -5.44 -7.88
C GLY A 261 9.83 -4.87 -9.29
N ASN A 262 8.66 -4.45 -9.74
CA ASN A 262 8.49 -3.83 -11.03
C ASN A 262 9.25 -2.50 -11.09
N MET A 263 10.00 -2.33 -12.16
CA MET A 263 10.76 -1.11 -12.42
C MET A 263 9.82 -0.01 -12.93
N ALA A 264 9.75 1.09 -12.21
CA ALA A 264 9.08 2.27 -12.73
C ALA A 264 9.98 2.97 -13.76
N SER A 265 9.45 3.27 -14.93
CA SER A 265 10.20 3.89 -16.04
C SER A 265 10.70 5.30 -15.70
N ASP A 266 10.09 5.94 -14.70
CA ASP A 266 10.33 7.32 -14.27
C ASP A 266 11.08 7.41 -12.93
N ASP A 267 11.62 6.30 -12.40
CA ASP A 267 12.38 6.27 -11.15
C ASP A 267 13.88 5.97 -11.36
N PRO A 268 14.71 6.98 -11.60
CA PRO A 268 16.15 6.80 -11.79
C PRO A 268 16.86 6.28 -10.53
N GLU A 269 16.39 6.64 -9.33
CA GLU A 269 16.96 6.13 -8.07
C GLU A 269 16.71 4.62 -7.93
N GLY A 270 15.52 4.15 -8.33
CA GLY A 270 15.17 2.73 -8.33
C GLY A 270 16.09 1.91 -9.23
N ARG A 271 16.46 2.47 -10.41
CA ARG A 271 17.38 1.81 -11.34
C ARG A 271 18.80 1.71 -10.78
N GLU A 272 19.32 2.81 -10.22
CA GLU A 272 20.64 2.79 -9.58
C GLU A 272 20.71 1.79 -8.42
N TYR A 273 19.65 1.75 -7.62
CA TYR A 273 19.59 0.82 -6.48
C TYR A 273 19.46 -0.63 -6.94
N TYR A 274 18.69 -0.91 -7.97
CA TYR A 274 18.61 -2.21 -8.63
C TYR A 274 19.99 -2.69 -9.10
N ASP A 275 20.78 -1.82 -9.74
CA ASP A 275 22.13 -2.16 -10.18
C ASP A 275 23.09 -2.47 -9.01
N LYS A 276 22.91 -1.81 -7.85
CA LYS A 276 23.63 -2.16 -6.62
C LYS A 276 23.25 -3.56 -6.13
N VAL A 277 21.95 -3.86 -6.12
CA VAL A 277 21.45 -5.20 -5.74
C VAL A 277 21.98 -6.26 -6.68
N LYS A 278 21.91 -6.03 -8.00
CA LYS A 278 22.39 -6.96 -9.03
C LYS A 278 23.87 -7.29 -8.86
N ARG A 279 24.72 -6.29 -8.60
CA ARG A 279 26.14 -6.52 -8.33
C ARG A 279 26.37 -7.36 -7.09
N LYS A 280 25.59 -7.13 -6.02
CA LYS A 280 25.69 -7.92 -4.78
C LYS A 280 25.28 -9.37 -4.98
N VAL A 281 24.17 -9.59 -5.68
CA VAL A 281 23.60 -10.92 -5.98
C VAL A 281 24.64 -11.82 -6.68
N VAL A 282 25.31 -11.31 -7.73
CA VAL A 282 26.34 -12.06 -8.47
C VAL A 282 27.51 -12.51 -7.59
N LEU A 283 27.79 -11.76 -6.51
CA LEU A 283 28.89 -12.07 -5.60
C LEU A 283 28.51 -13.06 -4.49
N VAL A 284 27.22 -13.24 -4.24
CA VAL A 284 26.71 -14.02 -3.09
C VAL A 284 26.28 -15.42 -3.50
N ASP A 285 25.34 -15.55 -4.43
CA ASP A 285 24.79 -16.87 -4.77
C ASP A 285 24.05 -16.82 -6.13
N GLU A 286 24.24 -17.87 -6.96
CA GLU A 286 23.53 -18.04 -8.24
C GLU A 286 22.05 -18.38 -8.09
N HIS A 287 21.60 -18.79 -6.90
CA HIS A 287 20.21 -19.11 -6.59
C HIS A 287 19.38 -17.88 -6.15
N ILE A 288 19.94 -16.67 -6.28
CA ILE A 288 19.21 -15.42 -6.06
C ILE A 288 18.68 -14.91 -7.41
N GLN A 289 17.36 -14.78 -7.51
CA GLN A 289 16.70 -14.32 -8.73
C GLN A 289 16.11 -12.93 -8.54
N LEU A 290 16.40 -12.03 -9.49
CA LEU A 290 15.80 -10.69 -9.58
C LEU A 290 14.69 -10.71 -10.63
N ILE A 291 13.46 -10.39 -10.24
CA ILE A 291 12.28 -10.35 -11.12
C ILE A 291 11.79 -8.90 -11.18
N THR A 292 11.88 -8.29 -12.37
CA THR A 292 11.49 -6.89 -12.59
C THR A 292 10.20 -6.72 -13.35
N GLU A 293 9.63 -7.83 -13.84
CA GLU A 293 8.37 -7.87 -14.58
C GLU A 293 7.51 -9.01 -14.02
N ALA A 294 6.52 -8.65 -13.23
CA ALA A 294 5.52 -9.58 -12.71
C ALA A 294 4.15 -8.88 -12.68
N ASP A 295 3.15 -9.50 -13.27
CA ASP A 295 1.77 -9.06 -13.15
C ASP A 295 1.16 -9.44 -11.80
N ASP A 296 -0.04 -8.95 -11.51
CA ASP A 296 -0.73 -9.18 -10.25
C ASP A 296 -1.00 -10.68 -9.98
N THR A 297 -1.29 -11.47 -11.01
CA THR A 297 -1.50 -12.92 -10.88
C THR A 297 -0.19 -13.64 -10.56
N SER A 298 0.90 -13.23 -11.20
CA SER A 298 2.25 -13.75 -10.92
C SER A 298 2.69 -13.42 -9.49
N ILE A 299 2.50 -12.17 -9.04
CA ILE A 299 2.78 -11.77 -7.66
C ILE A 299 1.96 -12.60 -6.67
N ASN A 300 0.67 -12.83 -6.96
CA ASN A 300 -0.20 -13.68 -6.15
C ASN A 300 0.36 -15.10 -6.01
N ALA A 301 0.75 -15.71 -7.13
CA ALA A 301 1.30 -17.07 -7.14
C ALA A 301 2.65 -17.13 -6.44
N LEU A 302 3.55 -16.16 -6.69
CA LEU A 302 4.85 -16.07 -6.01
C LEU A 302 4.70 -15.93 -4.49
N GLN A 303 3.76 -15.12 -4.01
CA GLN A 303 3.48 -15.01 -2.58
C GLN A 303 2.85 -16.31 -2.05
N ALA A 304 1.90 -16.91 -2.77
CA ALA A 304 1.21 -18.12 -2.32
C ALA A 304 2.12 -19.36 -2.26
N GLY A 305 3.13 -19.45 -3.14
CA GLY A 305 4.08 -20.54 -3.21
C GLY A 305 5.36 -20.35 -2.36
N ALA A 306 5.53 -19.19 -1.72
CA ALA A 306 6.74 -18.91 -0.95
C ALA A 306 6.83 -19.76 0.32
N GLY A 307 8.05 -20.19 0.68
CA GLY A 307 8.33 -20.78 1.99
C GLY A 307 8.30 -19.75 3.12
N ALA A 308 8.76 -18.53 2.83
CA ALA A 308 8.67 -17.37 3.72
C ALA A 308 8.70 -16.06 2.90
N ILE A 309 8.11 -15.02 3.49
CA ILE A 309 8.16 -13.64 2.97
C ILE A 309 9.04 -12.81 3.93
N VAL A 310 9.98 -12.07 3.37
CA VAL A 310 10.84 -11.16 4.13
C VAL A 310 10.55 -9.72 3.72
N GLN A 311 10.35 -8.85 4.72
CA GLN A 311 10.19 -7.42 4.50
C GLN A 311 11.12 -6.66 5.44
N ASN A 312 12.35 -6.41 4.99
CA ASN A 312 13.41 -5.76 5.78
C ASN A 312 13.35 -4.22 5.71
N SER A 313 12.15 -3.67 5.61
CA SER A 313 11.97 -2.22 5.46
C SER A 313 12.48 -1.45 6.66
N HIS A 314 13.25 -0.39 6.42
CA HIS A 314 13.60 0.60 7.44
C HIS A 314 12.49 1.64 7.62
N ARG A 315 11.68 1.86 6.58
CA ARG A 315 10.49 2.73 6.58
C ARG A 315 9.38 2.15 5.72
N GLU A 316 8.16 2.27 6.22
CA GLU A 316 6.97 1.76 5.53
C GLU A 316 5.75 2.58 5.91
N GLY A 317 4.98 3.03 4.93
CA GLY A 317 3.71 3.71 5.19
C GLY A 317 2.69 2.75 5.81
N PHE A 318 2.42 1.63 5.13
CA PHE A 318 1.53 0.60 5.66
C PHE A 318 2.03 -0.83 5.41
N GLY A 319 2.56 -1.11 4.21
CA GLY A 319 3.07 -2.43 3.85
C GLY A 319 1.99 -3.37 3.33
N LEU A 320 1.29 -2.99 2.25
CA LEU A 320 0.26 -3.85 1.65
C LEU A 320 0.80 -5.21 1.21
N THR A 321 2.07 -5.31 0.79
CA THR A 321 2.71 -6.59 0.46
C THR A 321 2.80 -7.53 1.65
N VAL A 322 2.95 -6.99 2.87
CA VAL A 322 2.84 -7.77 4.12
C VAL A 322 1.40 -8.22 4.34
N THR A 323 0.41 -7.33 4.16
CA THR A 323 -1.00 -7.68 4.27
C THR A 323 -1.37 -8.83 3.32
N GLU A 324 -0.92 -8.76 2.07
CA GLU A 324 -1.11 -9.79 1.04
C GLU A 324 -0.50 -11.14 1.45
N ALA A 325 0.71 -11.11 2.01
CA ALA A 325 1.40 -12.32 2.47
C ALA A 325 0.68 -12.98 3.66
N LEU A 326 0.29 -12.18 4.66
CA LEU A 326 -0.49 -12.65 5.82
C LEU A 326 -1.86 -13.21 5.39
N TRP A 327 -2.52 -12.58 4.42
CA TRP A 327 -3.76 -13.06 3.83
C TRP A 327 -3.62 -14.45 3.21
N LYS A 328 -2.48 -14.72 2.56
CA LYS A 328 -2.13 -16.00 1.94
C LYS A 328 -1.58 -17.02 2.95
N LYS A 329 -1.60 -16.71 4.24
CA LYS A 329 -1.09 -17.56 5.33
C LYS A 329 0.41 -17.86 5.18
N GLN A 330 1.20 -16.91 4.70
CA GLN A 330 2.65 -17.09 4.63
C GLN A 330 3.34 -16.76 5.94
N PHE A 331 4.50 -17.36 6.20
CA PHE A 331 5.38 -16.88 7.24
C PHE A 331 5.97 -15.55 6.81
N VAL A 332 5.73 -14.53 7.60
CA VAL A 332 6.26 -13.19 7.35
C VAL A 332 7.29 -12.86 8.40
N PHE A 333 8.47 -12.50 7.93
CA PHE A 333 9.56 -11.97 8.74
C PHE A 333 9.78 -10.51 8.35
N SER A 334 9.65 -9.59 9.31
CA SER A 334 9.71 -8.16 9.00
C SER A 334 10.26 -7.33 10.14
N ARG A 335 10.69 -6.10 9.83
CA ARG A 335 10.91 -5.09 10.87
C ARG A 335 9.59 -4.48 11.30
N PRO A 336 9.39 -4.16 12.60
CA PRO A 336 8.16 -3.56 13.11
C PRO A 336 8.11 -2.04 12.84
N VAL A 337 8.09 -1.63 11.57
CA VAL A 337 8.10 -0.22 11.15
C VAL A 337 6.77 0.20 10.53
N GLY A 338 6.34 1.44 10.79
CA GLY A 338 5.11 2.00 10.22
C GLY A 338 3.91 1.08 10.41
N GLY A 339 3.11 0.92 9.35
CA GLY A 339 1.92 0.05 9.36
C GLY A 339 2.22 -1.45 9.48
N ILE A 340 3.46 -1.90 9.25
CA ILE A 340 3.83 -3.30 9.48
C ILE A 340 3.68 -3.66 10.95
N ALA A 341 4.01 -2.75 11.87
CA ALA A 341 3.88 -2.98 13.31
C ALA A 341 2.44 -3.27 13.79
N LEU A 342 1.41 -2.87 13.01
CA LEU A 342 0.01 -3.22 13.28
C LEU A 342 -0.37 -4.62 12.78
N GLN A 343 0.40 -5.17 11.85
CA GLN A 343 0.09 -6.39 11.13
C GLN A 343 0.89 -7.57 11.64
N VAL A 344 2.17 -7.36 11.91
CA VAL A 344 3.10 -8.36 12.42
C VAL A 344 3.34 -8.13 13.91
N VAL A 345 2.92 -9.12 14.70
CA VAL A 345 3.20 -9.21 16.14
C VAL A 345 4.04 -10.47 16.33
N ASP A 346 5.24 -10.32 16.88
CA ASP A 346 6.24 -11.38 16.97
C ASP A 346 5.68 -12.64 17.65
N GLY A 347 5.86 -13.78 16.99
CA GLY A 347 5.34 -15.07 17.43
C GLY A 347 3.80 -15.24 17.38
N ARG A 348 3.03 -14.23 16.96
CA ARG A 348 1.55 -14.28 16.90
C ARG A 348 0.98 -14.20 15.51
N THR A 349 1.42 -13.23 14.70
CA THR A 349 0.95 -13.04 13.33
C THR A 349 2.08 -13.02 12.31
N GLY A 350 3.31 -13.15 12.77
CA GLY A 350 4.55 -13.22 12.00
C GLY A 350 5.73 -13.13 12.95
N PHE A 351 6.88 -12.79 12.43
CA PHE A 351 8.13 -12.76 13.20
C PHE A 351 8.90 -11.47 12.92
N TYR A 352 9.50 -10.90 13.96
CA TYR A 352 10.41 -9.78 13.77
C TYR A 352 11.77 -10.26 13.28
N LEU A 353 12.35 -9.55 12.35
CA LEU A 353 13.77 -9.63 12.02
C LEU A 353 14.58 -9.01 13.15
N GLU A 354 15.76 -9.56 13.38
CA GLU A 354 16.72 -9.04 14.35
C GLU A 354 17.57 -7.91 13.75
N GLU A 355 18.41 -7.27 14.56
CA GLU A 355 19.21 -6.15 14.10
C GLU A 355 20.27 -6.56 13.06
N ASN A 356 20.86 -7.75 13.22
CA ASN A 356 21.82 -8.25 12.27
C ASN A 356 21.28 -9.41 11.41
N ALA A 357 21.94 -9.62 10.26
CA ALA A 357 21.51 -10.60 9.28
C ALA A 357 21.59 -12.05 9.79
N PHE A 358 22.65 -12.37 10.54
CA PHE A 358 22.88 -13.72 11.05
C PHE A 358 21.80 -14.16 12.05
N GLU A 359 21.48 -13.32 13.04
CA GLU A 359 20.43 -13.59 14.03
C GLU A 359 19.04 -13.71 13.35
N SER A 360 18.78 -12.85 12.36
CA SER A 360 17.57 -12.94 11.54
C SER A 360 17.50 -14.28 10.80
N ALA A 361 18.61 -14.73 10.21
CA ALA A 361 18.72 -16.01 9.52
C ALA A 361 18.50 -17.19 10.47
N GLU A 362 19.13 -17.18 11.66
CA GLU A 362 18.93 -18.23 12.68
C GLU A 362 17.46 -18.34 13.10
N LYS A 363 16.80 -17.21 13.35
CA LYS A 363 15.36 -17.17 13.69
C LYS A 363 14.52 -17.76 12.57
N MET A 364 14.79 -17.38 11.32
CA MET A 364 14.12 -17.94 10.14
C MET A 364 14.34 -19.45 10.03
N VAL A 365 15.57 -19.94 10.18
CA VAL A 365 15.91 -21.36 10.15
C VAL A 365 15.14 -22.14 11.21
N ASN A 366 15.05 -21.62 12.44
CA ASN A 366 14.31 -22.24 13.53
C ASN A 366 12.83 -22.44 13.21
N VAL A 367 12.19 -21.45 12.59
CA VAL A 367 10.79 -21.53 12.17
C VAL A 367 10.62 -22.45 10.95
N LEU A 368 11.46 -22.30 9.93
CA LEU A 368 11.32 -23.03 8.66
C LEU A 368 11.67 -24.54 8.78
N ARG A 369 12.45 -24.93 9.76
CA ARG A 369 12.71 -26.35 10.06
C ARG A 369 11.54 -27.05 10.73
N ARG A 370 10.66 -26.32 11.40
CA ARG A 370 9.51 -26.84 12.14
C ARG A 370 8.25 -26.05 11.85
N PRO A 371 7.81 -25.95 10.57
CA PRO A 371 6.71 -25.07 10.18
C PRO A 371 5.38 -25.45 10.86
N ASP A 372 5.19 -26.71 11.20
CA ASP A 372 3.95 -27.18 11.85
C ASP A 372 3.79 -26.65 13.28
N ASP A 373 4.88 -26.38 14.00
CA ASP A 373 4.84 -25.78 15.33
C ASP A 373 4.28 -24.34 15.30
N TYR A 374 4.28 -23.69 14.13
CA TYR A 374 3.87 -22.29 13.93
C TYR A 374 2.62 -22.13 13.07
N LEU A 375 1.84 -23.18 12.83
CA LEU A 375 0.60 -23.10 12.03
C LEU A 375 -0.39 -22.07 12.60
N GLN A 376 -0.45 -21.93 13.94
CA GLN A 376 -1.32 -20.95 14.60
C GLN A 376 -0.95 -19.52 14.24
N VAL A 377 0.34 -19.20 14.08
CA VAL A 377 0.81 -17.85 13.66
C VAL A 377 0.21 -17.50 12.30
N ARG A 378 0.28 -18.42 11.33
CA ARG A 378 -0.27 -18.24 9.98
C ARG A 378 -1.80 -18.04 9.98
N MET A 379 -2.51 -18.80 10.83
CA MET A 379 -3.97 -18.71 10.94
C MET A 379 -4.40 -17.41 11.61
N GLN A 380 -3.72 -16.99 12.69
CA GLN A 380 -4.00 -15.73 13.38
C GLN A 380 -3.68 -14.53 12.48
N ALA A 381 -2.60 -14.61 11.67
CA ALA A 381 -2.23 -13.60 10.69
C ALA A 381 -3.36 -13.36 9.68
N ARG A 382 -3.85 -14.44 9.05
CA ARG A 382 -4.97 -14.34 8.12
C ARG A 382 -6.24 -13.78 8.76
N GLU A 383 -6.55 -14.23 9.98
CA GLU A 383 -7.75 -13.76 10.70
C GLU A 383 -7.64 -12.28 11.07
N LEU A 384 -6.45 -11.79 11.42
CA LEU A 384 -6.19 -10.37 11.62
C LEU A 384 -6.49 -9.57 10.33
N VAL A 385 -5.97 -10.02 9.17
CA VAL A 385 -6.23 -9.38 7.88
C VAL A 385 -7.72 -9.41 7.55
N ARG A 386 -8.38 -10.56 7.73
CA ARG A 386 -9.82 -10.71 7.48
C ARG A 386 -10.65 -9.68 8.25
N ARG A 387 -10.32 -9.46 9.52
CA ARG A 387 -11.08 -8.54 10.39
C ARG A 387 -10.79 -7.08 10.15
N LYS A 388 -9.54 -6.72 9.79
CA LYS A 388 -9.10 -5.32 9.85
C LYS A 388 -8.65 -4.74 8.52
N PHE A 389 -8.18 -5.56 7.59
CA PHE A 389 -7.42 -5.09 6.43
C PHE A 389 -7.97 -5.59 5.10
N LEU A 390 -9.27 -5.89 5.04
CA LEU A 390 -9.98 -6.15 3.79
C LEU A 390 -10.73 -4.91 3.30
N LEU A 391 -10.88 -4.80 2.00
CA LEU A 391 -11.54 -3.68 1.32
C LEU A 391 -12.93 -3.32 1.91
N PRO A 392 -13.82 -4.27 2.27
CA PRO A 392 -15.09 -3.94 2.90
C PRO A 392 -14.93 -3.16 4.21
N THR A 393 -14.00 -3.58 5.09
CA THR A 393 -13.74 -2.91 6.37
C THR A 393 -13.23 -1.48 6.15
N MET A 394 -12.24 -1.31 5.28
CA MET A 394 -11.73 0.02 4.91
C MET A 394 -12.86 0.90 4.33
N THR A 395 -13.70 0.33 3.46
CA THR A 395 -14.82 1.07 2.86
C THR A 395 -15.82 1.54 3.92
N ALA A 396 -16.14 0.69 4.92
CA ALA A 396 -16.99 1.08 6.04
C ALA A 396 -16.42 2.27 6.82
N ASP A 397 -15.11 2.29 7.08
CA ASP A 397 -14.44 3.40 7.78
C ASP A 397 -14.47 4.70 6.96
N TYR A 398 -14.32 4.61 5.64
CA TYR A 398 -14.53 5.76 4.74
C TYR A 398 -15.98 6.26 4.80
N LEU A 399 -16.97 5.38 4.72
CA LEU A 399 -18.39 5.75 4.78
C LEU A 399 -18.74 6.43 6.11
N LYS A 400 -18.21 5.94 7.24
CA LYS A 400 -18.35 6.62 8.56
C LYS A 400 -17.79 8.04 8.50
N THR A 401 -16.60 8.20 7.94
CA THR A 401 -15.97 9.53 7.78
C THR A 401 -16.80 10.45 6.87
N TYR A 402 -17.37 9.91 5.79
CA TYR A 402 -18.21 10.69 4.87
C TYR A 402 -19.50 11.20 5.52
N LEU A 403 -20.09 10.42 6.44
CA LEU A 403 -21.27 10.83 7.20
C LEU A 403 -21.02 11.98 8.18
N GLU A 404 -19.77 12.32 8.45
CA GLU A 404 -19.39 13.46 9.28
C GLU A 404 -19.23 14.76 8.49
N ILE A 405 -19.27 14.70 7.14
CA ILE A 405 -19.12 15.86 6.25
C ILE A 405 -20.44 16.59 6.12
N GLY A 406 -20.38 17.93 6.25
CA GLY A 406 -21.56 18.80 6.07
C GLY A 406 -22.56 18.77 7.24
N LYS A 407 -22.11 18.30 8.42
CA LYS A 407 -22.90 18.39 9.67
C LYS A 407 -22.69 19.72 10.34
#